data_10e5157e6519b0d4473a2c3a5185c4a8
#
_entry.id   10e5157e6519b0d4473a2c3a5185c4a8
#
_cell.length_a   1.000
_cell.length_b   1.000
_cell.length_c   1.000
_cell.angle_alpha   90.00
_cell.angle_beta   90.00
_cell.angle_gamma   90.00
#
_symmetry.space_group_name_H-M   'P 1'
#
loop_
_entity.id
_entity.type
_entity.pdbx_description
1 polymer ?
#
loop_
_entity_poly.entity_id
_entity_poly.type
_entity_poly.pdbx_seq_one_letter_code
_entity_poly.pdbx_strand_id
1 'polypeptide(L)'
;MLNGLNGHMNGKLKYLSDDECEKIHYSSLEVLEYTGVLIESKKALDMLDDFGCEVNRRNSVVKFPNYIVEECLKYTPHSVKLYGIDPKYNLRIEKRKTYIASSSGYAIIDRNTGEARDGTLQDVSEGAIVSENLDNIHSVVPFLAGVRDVPTDVMTPVLLAEVLKNTQKTIEFYLTGGGDASNDMDNILNLCKIISGSESQLKKKPFLMFLIDPFSPLYYPDSQITALLRSVEMGLPLVIMPSAIGGATAPITIAGMLVQSNAEF
;
A
#
# COMPACT_ATOMS: atom_id res chain seq x y z
N MET A 1 -4.96 -37.34 4.86
CA MET A 1 -5.22 -37.67 3.43
C MET A 1 -6.09 -36.59 2.83
N LEU A 2 -5.46 -35.57 2.24
CA LEU A 2 -6.09 -34.61 1.32
C LEU A 2 -5.06 -34.26 0.26
N ASN A 3 -4.52 -35.32 -0.36
CA ASN A 3 -3.78 -35.19 -1.62
C ASN A 3 -4.79 -35.24 -2.76
N GLY A 4 -4.95 -34.17 -3.49
CA GLY A 4 -5.65 -34.21 -4.77
C GLY A 4 -6.63 -33.11 -5.07
N LEU A 5 -6.23 -31.85 -4.92
CA LEU A 5 -6.89 -30.75 -5.65
C LEU A 5 -5.86 -29.94 -6.45
N ASN A 6 -5.06 -30.65 -7.26
CA ASN A 6 -4.38 -30.04 -8.41
C ASN A 6 -5.40 -29.87 -9.56
N GLY A 7 -6.49 -29.21 -9.27
CA GLY A 7 -7.41 -28.73 -10.28
C GLY A 7 -6.92 -27.39 -10.77
N HIS A 8 -6.20 -27.35 -11.88
CA HIS A 8 -6.04 -26.14 -12.66
C HIS A 8 -7.44 -25.70 -13.13
N MET A 9 -8.11 -24.90 -12.31
CA MET A 9 -9.28 -24.15 -12.77
C MET A 9 -8.78 -23.09 -13.74
N ASN A 10 -8.70 -23.43 -15.02
CA ASN A 10 -8.42 -22.52 -16.13
C ASN A 10 -9.61 -21.58 -16.44
N GLY A 11 -10.55 -21.43 -15.53
CA GLY A 11 -11.68 -20.50 -15.66
C GLY A 11 -11.23 -19.09 -15.34
N LYS A 12 -11.13 -18.21 -16.34
CA LYS A 12 -11.03 -16.78 -16.12
C LYS A 12 -12.40 -16.26 -15.73
N LEU A 13 -12.56 -15.77 -14.50
CA LEU A 13 -13.67 -14.95 -14.14
C LEU A 13 -13.42 -13.55 -14.73
N LYS A 14 -14.17 -13.17 -15.77
CA LYS A 14 -14.06 -11.87 -16.43
C LYS A 14 -15.40 -11.15 -16.25
N TYR A 15 -15.44 -10.12 -15.40
CA TYR A 15 -16.64 -9.32 -15.14
C TYR A 15 -16.81 -8.18 -16.16
N LEU A 16 -15.71 -7.63 -16.65
CA LEU A 16 -15.69 -6.52 -17.59
C LEU A 16 -15.14 -6.98 -18.94
N SER A 17 -15.73 -6.51 -20.03
CA SER A 17 -15.15 -6.62 -21.35
C SER A 17 -13.93 -5.70 -21.49
N ASP A 18 -13.14 -5.90 -22.54
CA ASP A 18 -11.98 -5.04 -22.80
C ASP A 18 -12.44 -3.60 -23.11
N ASP A 19 -13.55 -3.43 -23.85
CA ASP A 19 -14.16 -2.13 -24.13
C ASP A 19 -14.64 -1.40 -22.87
N GLU A 20 -15.18 -2.14 -21.88
CA GLU A 20 -15.56 -1.54 -20.59
C GLU A 20 -14.33 -1.12 -19.78
N CYS A 21 -13.28 -1.90 -19.79
CA CYS A 21 -12.00 -1.53 -19.17
C CYS A 21 -11.41 -0.26 -19.82
N GLU A 22 -11.43 -0.17 -21.15
CA GLU A 22 -10.97 1.02 -21.88
C GLU A 22 -11.82 2.26 -21.54
N LYS A 23 -13.15 2.13 -21.47
CA LYS A 23 -14.03 3.23 -21.06
C LYS A 23 -13.72 3.72 -19.64
N ILE A 24 -13.51 2.82 -18.69
CA ILE A 24 -13.12 3.17 -17.33
C ILE A 24 -11.78 3.92 -17.35
N HIS A 25 -10.80 3.41 -18.09
CA HIS A 25 -9.48 4.02 -18.19
C HIS A 25 -9.57 5.46 -18.74
N TYR A 26 -10.21 5.66 -19.90
CA TYR A 26 -10.34 7.00 -20.49
C TYR A 26 -11.15 7.95 -19.58
N SER A 27 -12.20 7.48 -18.92
CA SER A 27 -12.94 8.30 -17.96
C SER A 27 -12.09 8.67 -16.75
N SER A 28 -11.18 7.80 -16.30
CA SER A 28 -10.22 8.12 -15.23
C SER A 28 -9.21 9.18 -15.68
N LEU A 29 -8.74 9.11 -16.93
CA LEU A 29 -7.89 10.15 -17.50
C LEU A 29 -8.60 11.50 -17.57
N GLU A 30 -9.92 11.52 -17.93
CA GLU A 30 -10.72 12.75 -17.89
C GLU A 30 -10.83 13.31 -16.47
N VAL A 31 -11.02 12.47 -15.45
CA VAL A 31 -11.02 12.90 -14.04
C VAL A 31 -9.68 13.53 -13.66
N LEU A 32 -8.58 12.91 -14.04
CA LEU A 32 -7.24 13.43 -13.76
C LEU A 32 -6.95 14.76 -14.49
N GLU A 33 -7.41 14.91 -15.74
CA GLU A 33 -7.17 16.09 -16.56
C GLU A 33 -8.07 17.27 -16.20
N TYR A 34 -9.35 17.03 -15.91
CA TYR A 34 -10.32 18.11 -15.71
C TYR A 34 -10.59 18.42 -14.24
N THR A 35 -10.65 17.40 -13.40
CA THR A 35 -10.85 17.57 -11.94
C THR A 35 -9.52 17.71 -11.22
N GLY A 36 -8.58 16.80 -11.47
CA GLY A 36 -7.28 16.74 -10.81
C GLY A 36 -7.35 16.12 -9.42
N VAL A 37 -6.22 16.11 -8.74
CA VAL A 37 -5.99 15.51 -7.43
C VAL A 37 -5.45 16.55 -6.46
N LEU A 38 -5.97 16.58 -5.24
CA LEU A 38 -5.44 17.41 -4.15
C LEU A 38 -4.18 16.74 -3.59
N ILE A 39 -3.05 17.45 -3.59
CA ILE A 39 -1.75 16.95 -3.14
C ILE A 39 -1.14 17.92 -2.12
N GLU A 40 -1.05 17.51 -0.87
CA GLU A 40 -0.53 18.34 0.23
C GLU A 40 0.99 18.16 0.40
N SER A 41 1.77 18.38 -0.63
CA SER A 41 3.23 18.35 -0.52
C SER A 41 3.85 19.34 -1.48
N LYS A 42 4.52 20.36 -0.92
CA LYS A 42 5.21 21.36 -1.74
C LYS A 42 6.23 20.73 -2.68
N LYS A 43 7.01 19.74 -2.18
CA LYS A 43 8.02 19.01 -2.99
C LYS A 43 7.34 18.30 -4.17
N ALA A 44 6.22 17.63 -3.93
CA ALA A 44 5.49 16.95 -5.01
C ALA A 44 4.88 17.94 -6.00
N LEU A 45 4.31 19.06 -5.53
CA LEU A 45 3.78 20.11 -6.41
C LEU A 45 4.87 20.69 -7.31
N ASP A 46 6.07 20.96 -6.76
CA ASP A 46 7.20 21.46 -7.54
C ASP A 46 7.66 20.43 -8.60
N MET A 47 7.80 19.15 -8.22
CA MET A 47 8.16 18.07 -9.13
C MET A 47 7.15 17.88 -10.26
N LEU A 48 5.84 17.93 -9.95
CA LEU A 48 4.77 17.74 -10.94
C LEU A 48 4.64 18.91 -11.90
N ASP A 49 4.88 20.15 -11.42
CA ASP A 49 4.94 21.35 -12.25
C ASP A 49 6.11 21.28 -13.25
N ASP A 50 7.31 20.91 -12.75
CA ASP A 50 8.50 20.69 -13.58
C ASP A 50 8.30 19.57 -14.62
N PHE A 51 7.48 18.56 -14.29
CA PHE A 51 7.17 17.45 -15.18
C PHE A 51 6.10 17.77 -16.22
N GLY A 52 5.44 18.93 -16.10
CA GLY A 52 4.47 19.44 -17.09
C GLY A 52 2.99 19.23 -16.69
N CYS A 53 2.70 18.93 -15.45
CA CYS A 53 1.33 18.92 -14.93
C CYS A 53 0.83 20.36 -14.68
N GLU A 54 -0.48 20.57 -14.74
CA GLU A 54 -1.09 21.85 -14.39
C GLU A 54 -1.27 21.95 -12.87
N VAL A 55 -0.44 22.75 -12.20
CA VAL A 55 -0.43 22.87 -10.73
C VAL A 55 -1.10 24.16 -10.27
N ASN A 56 -2.19 24.06 -9.54
CA ASN A 56 -2.83 25.17 -8.86
C ASN A 56 -2.33 25.27 -7.40
N ARG A 57 -1.32 26.10 -7.17
CA ARG A 57 -0.68 26.26 -5.85
C ARG A 57 -1.57 26.93 -4.78
N ARG A 58 -2.73 27.52 -5.15
CA ARG A 58 -3.65 28.13 -4.18
C ARG A 58 -4.47 27.11 -3.43
N ASN A 59 -4.86 26.05 -4.09
CA ASN A 59 -5.68 24.99 -3.52
C ASN A 59 -5.00 23.61 -3.59
N SER A 60 -3.71 23.56 -3.96
CA SER A 60 -2.91 22.34 -4.04
C SER A 60 -3.50 21.24 -4.97
N VAL A 61 -4.28 21.64 -5.97
CA VAL A 61 -4.83 20.71 -6.95
C VAL A 61 -3.89 20.62 -8.15
N VAL A 62 -3.60 19.38 -8.54
CA VAL A 62 -2.79 19.04 -9.72
C VAL A 62 -3.67 18.34 -10.74
N LYS A 63 -3.65 18.83 -11.97
CA LYS A 63 -4.26 18.20 -13.11
C LYS A 63 -3.20 17.52 -13.97
N PHE A 64 -3.48 16.31 -14.38
CA PHE A 64 -2.54 15.47 -15.11
C PHE A 64 -2.97 15.37 -16.56
N PRO A 65 -2.23 15.96 -17.52
CA PRO A 65 -2.51 15.74 -18.93
C PRO A 65 -2.46 14.25 -19.31
N ASN A 66 -3.41 13.79 -20.10
CA ASN A 66 -3.53 12.38 -20.46
C ASN A 66 -2.24 11.77 -21.00
N TYR A 67 -1.49 12.51 -21.83
CA TYR A 67 -0.25 12.02 -22.42
C TYR A 67 0.85 11.76 -21.36
N ILE A 68 0.85 12.51 -20.24
CA ILE A 68 1.81 12.29 -19.14
C ILE A 68 1.50 10.97 -18.46
N VAL A 69 0.23 10.71 -18.13
CA VAL A 69 -0.21 9.48 -17.49
C VAL A 69 0.11 8.28 -18.38
N GLU A 70 -0.25 8.33 -19.66
CA GLU A 70 0.02 7.27 -20.62
C GLU A 70 1.52 7.00 -20.81
N GLU A 71 2.35 8.04 -20.79
CA GLU A 71 3.79 7.88 -20.88
C GLU A 71 4.35 7.19 -19.62
N CYS A 72 3.91 7.62 -18.42
CA CYS A 72 4.33 7.00 -17.16
C CYS A 72 3.94 5.52 -17.07
N LEU A 73 2.74 5.15 -17.55
CA LEU A 73 2.27 3.77 -17.55
C LEU A 73 3.19 2.83 -18.37
N LYS A 74 3.87 3.32 -19.40
CA LYS A 74 4.82 2.51 -20.20
C LYS A 74 6.04 2.04 -19.40
N TYR A 75 6.41 2.78 -18.35
CA TYR A 75 7.54 2.43 -17.48
C TYR A 75 7.14 1.51 -16.33
N THR A 76 5.86 1.23 -16.15
CA THR A 76 5.38 0.34 -15.08
C THR A 76 5.85 -1.09 -15.31
N PRO A 77 6.53 -1.72 -14.35
CA PRO A 77 7.06 -3.07 -14.51
C PRO A 77 5.95 -4.11 -14.56
N HIS A 78 6.04 -5.08 -15.48
CA HIS A 78 5.08 -6.19 -15.60
C HIS A 78 5.19 -7.22 -14.46
N SER A 79 6.24 -7.18 -13.68
CA SER A 79 6.42 -8.02 -12.50
C SER A 79 7.28 -7.34 -11.45
N VAL A 80 6.93 -7.54 -10.19
CA VAL A 80 7.68 -7.05 -9.04
C VAL A 80 8.18 -8.24 -8.23
N LYS A 81 9.47 -8.25 -7.92
CA LYS A 81 10.05 -9.27 -7.05
C LYS A 81 10.17 -8.72 -5.64
N LEU A 82 9.52 -9.39 -4.71
CA LEU A 82 9.61 -9.14 -3.28
C LEU A 82 10.48 -10.20 -2.63
N TYR A 83 11.25 -9.81 -1.64
CA TYR A 83 12.15 -10.71 -0.95
C TYR A 83 11.63 -10.93 0.47
N GLY A 84 11.62 -12.19 0.90
CA GLY A 84 11.55 -12.49 2.32
C GLY A 84 12.89 -12.20 2.99
N ILE A 85 12.89 -12.00 4.30
CA ILE A 85 14.11 -11.99 5.10
C ILE A 85 14.79 -13.36 4.95
N ASP A 86 14.00 -14.46 5.05
CA ASP A 86 14.42 -15.79 4.56
C ASP A 86 14.07 -15.92 3.07
N PRO A 87 15.03 -16.25 2.18
CA PRO A 87 14.79 -16.38 0.75
C PRO A 87 13.70 -17.38 0.33
N LYS A 88 13.31 -18.34 1.20
CA LYS A 88 12.22 -19.26 0.93
C LYS A 88 10.86 -18.55 0.77
N TYR A 89 10.72 -17.35 1.33
CA TYR A 89 9.53 -16.52 1.25
C TYR A 89 9.57 -15.46 0.14
N ASN A 90 10.52 -15.57 -0.81
CA ASN A 90 10.54 -14.67 -1.95
C ASN A 90 9.26 -14.82 -2.80
N LEU A 91 8.68 -13.68 -3.17
CA LEU A 91 7.50 -13.62 -4.01
C LEU A 91 7.83 -12.96 -5.35
N ARG A 92 7.08 -13.32 -6.38
CA ARG A 92 7.10 -12.65 -7.67
C ARG A 92 5.69 -12.28 -8.08
N ILE A 93 5.33 -11.03 -7.83
CA ILE A 93 4.04 -10.48 -8.24
C ILE A 93 4.07 -10.29 -9.74
N GLU A 94 3.24 -11.06 -10.42
CA GLU A 94 3.11 -11.02 -11.87
C GLU A 94 1.69 -11.47 -12.27
N LYS A 95 1.34 -11.20 -13.53
CA LYS A 95 0.03 -11.59 -14.08
C LYS A 95 -0.26 -13.09 -13.81
N ARG A 96 -1.46 -13.38 -13.29
CA ARG A 96 -1.98 -14.72 -12.96
C ARG A 96 -1.41 -15.38 -11.70
N LYS A 97 -0.70 -14.64 -10.86
CA LYS A 97 -0.34 -15.09 -9.51
C LYS A 97 -1.10 -14.30 -8.48
N THR A 98 -1.61 -14.99 -7.49
CA THR A 98 -2.28 -14.40 -6.33
C THR A 98 -1.48 -14.72 -5.08
N TYR A 99 -1.21 -13.72 -4.30
CA TYR A 99 -0.61 -13.82 -2.98
C TYR A 99 -1.55 -13.22 -1.96
N ILE A 100 -1.54 -13.75 -0.75
CA ILE A 100 -2.41 -13.31 0.33
C ILE A 100 -1.53 -12.67 1.40
N ALA A 101 -1.85 -11.43 1.75
CA ALA A 101 -1.30 -10.75 2.90
C ALA A 101 -2.18 -11.02 4.14
N SER A 102 -1.61 -10.92 5.33
CA SER A 102 -2.42 -10.82 6.54
C SER A 102 -3.21 -9.51 6.52
N SER A 103 -4.14 -9.35 7.43
CA SER A 103 -4.96 -8.13 7.51
C SER A 103 -4.64 -7.35 8.76
N SER A 104 -5.01 -6.07 8.77
CA SER A 104 -4.92 -5.18 9.92
C SER A 104 -6.31 -4.78 10.42
N GLY A 105 -6.42 -4.46 11.71
CA GLY A 105 -7.65 -4.01 12.34
C GLY A 105 -7.40 -2.88 13.33
N TYR A 106 -8.47 -2.38 13.94
CA TYR A 106 -8.41 -1.28 14.92
C TYR A 106 -8.66 -1.73 16.35
N ALA A 107 -9.21 -2.93 16.54
CA ALA A 107 -9.56 -3.48 17.85
C ALA A 107 -9.46 -4.99 17.86
N ILE A 108 -9.33 -5.56 19.04
CA ILE A 108 -9.37 -7.00 19.28
C ILE A 108 -10.76 -7.37 19.81
N ILE A 109 -11.35 -8.40 19.24
CA ILE A 109 -12.58 -9.00 19.79
C ILE A 109 -12.20 -10.14 20.70
N ASP A 110 -12.52 -10.04 21.98
CA ASP A 110 -12.39 -11.15 22.93
C ASP A 110 -13.34 -12.28 22.54
N ARG A 111 -12.78 -13.45 22.28
CA ARG A 111 -13.57 -14.60 21.77
C ARG A 111 -14.53 -15.19 22.81
N ASN A 112 -14.28 -14.98 24.10
CA ASN A 112 -15.10 -15.54 25.18
C ASN A 112 -16.26 -14.61 25.50
N THR A 113 -16.04 -13.31 25.50
CA THR A 113 -17.06 -12.31 25.86
C THR A 113 -17.74 -11.68 24.64
N GLY A 114 -17.11 -11.68 23.46
CA GLY A 114 -17.58 -10.97 22.28
C GLY A 114 -17.35 -9.46 22.35
N GLU A 115 -16.71 -8.96 23.39
CA GLU A 115 -16.45 -7.55 23.59
C GLU A 115 -15.22 -7.09 22.81
N ALA A 116 -15.27 -5.87 22.27
CA ALA A 116 -14.12 -5.22 21.66
C ALA A 116 -13.22 -4.60 22.74
N ARG A 117 -11.93 -4.81 22.63
CA ARG A 117 -10.91 -4.11 23.42
C ARG A 117 -9.88 -3.46 22.55
N ASP A 118 -9.21 -2.47 23.09
CA ASP A 118 -8.01 -1.89 22.48
C ASP A 118 -6.92 -2.95 22.30
N GLY A 119 -6.16 -2.80 21.22
CA GLY A 119 -5.02 -3.66 20.97
C GLY A 119 -3.76 -3.21 21.72
N THR A 120 -2.86 -4.17 21.93
CA THR A 120 -1.56 -4.01 22.56
C THR A 120 -0.46 -4.44 21.62
N LEU A 121 0.80 -4.08 21.92
CA LEU A 121 1.96 -4.53 21.18
C LEU A 121 2.09 -6.07 21.19
N GLN A 122 1.65 -6.72 22.26
CA GLN A 122 1.59 -8.18 22.36
C GLN A 122 0.64 -8.78 21.30
N ASP A 123 -0.50 -8.15 21.03
CA ASP A 123 -1.42 -8.63 19.98
C ASP A 123 -0.77 -8.52 18.58
N VAL A 124 0.05 -7.49 18.35
CA VAL A 124 0.82 -7.36 17.09
C VAL A 124 1.84 -8.49 16.95
N SER A 125 2.56 -8.81 18.03
CA SER A 125 3.50 -9.93 18.10
C SER A 125 2.82 -11.25 17.79
N GLU A 126 1.71 -11.55 18.45
CA GLU A 126 0.93 -12.78 18.27
C GLU A 126 0.37 -12.90 16.85
N GLY A 127 -0.13 -11.79 16.28
CA GLY A 127 -0.58 -11.75 14.89
C GLY A 127 0.52 -12.04 13.89
N ALA A 128 1.73 -11.52 14.12
CA ALA A 128 2.90 -11.80 13.29
C ALA A 128 3.34 -13.27 13.39
N ILE A 129 3.37 -13.84 14.60
CA ILE A 129 3.68 -15.26 14.84
C ILE A 129 2.67 -16.17 14.14
N VAL A 130 1.39 -15.87 14.25
CA VAL A 130 0.33 -16.65 13.56
C VAL A 130 0.52 -16.57 12.05
N SER A 131 0.76 -15.36 11.52
CA SER A 131 0.96 -15.14 10.09
C SER A 131 2.21 -15.84 9.55
N GLU A 132 3.31 -15.88 10.33
CA GLU A 132 4.53 -16.63 9.97
C GLU A 132 4.27 -18.12 9.80
N ASN A 133 3.43 -18.72 10.66
CA ASN A 133 3.16 -20.15 10.69
C ASN A 133 2.03 -20.60 9.75
N LEU A 134 1.43 -19.70 8.99
CA LEU A 134 0.39 -20.03 7.99
C LEU A 134 0.98 -20.02 6.58
N ASP A 135 1.07 -21.18 5.94
CA ASP A 135 1.67 -21.34 4.61
C ASP A 135 0.99 -20.51 3.52
N ASN A 136 -0.31 -20.26 3.64
CA ASN A 136 -1.09 -19.49 2.67
C ASN A 136 -1.07 -17.96 2.93
N ILE A 137 -0.45 -17.50 3.99
CA ILE A 137 -0.15 -16.08 4.20
C ILE A 137 1.25 -15.82 3.67
N HIS A 138 1.35 -15.03 2.63
CA HIS A 138 2.59 -14.81 1.89
C HIS A 138 3.32 -13.54 2.30
N SER A 139 2.58 -12.54 2.77
CA SER A 139 3.08 -11.26 3.25
C SER A 139 2.44 -10.92 4.59
N VAL A 140 3.18 -10.27 5.48
CA VAL A 140 2.70 -9.88 6.82
C VAL A 140 2.43 -8.38 6.85
N VAL A 141 1.19 -8.03 7.19
CA VAL A 141 0.78 -6.67 7.57
C VAL A 141 0.74 -6.60 9.10
N PRO A 142 1.13 -5.50 9.76
CA PRO A 142 0.90 -5.36 11.20
C PRO A 142 -0.57 -5.65 11.54
N PHE A 143 -0.80 -6.57 12.47
CA PHE A 143 -2.14 -7.06 12.80
C PHE A 143 -3.08 -5.95 13.29
N LEU A 144 -2.51 -4.87 13.86
CA LEU A 144 -3.24 -3.69 14.31
C LEU A 144 -2.65 -2.43 13.67
N ALA A 145 -3.53 -1.51 13.30
CA ALA A 145 -3.18 -0.19 12.78
C ALA A 145 -2.61 0.73 13.88
N GLY A 146 -2.90 0.43 15.16
CA GLY A 146 -2.38 1.14 16.32
C GLY A 146 -2.64 0.37 17.60
N VAL A 147 -1.86 0.66 18.63
CA VAL A 147 -1.94 0.04 19.94
C VAL A 147 -2.01 1.10 21.03
N ARG A 148 -2.51 0.75 22.24
CA ARG A 148 -2.70 1.72 23.32
C ARG A 148 -1.54 1.76 24.31
N ASP A 149 -0.67 0.78 24.29
CA ASP A 149 0.47 0.64 25.19
C ASP A 149 1.80 1.17 24.62
N VAL A 150 1.75 1.79 23.43
CA VAL A 150 2.89 2.45 22.80
C VAL A 150 2.57 3.93 22.56
N PRO A 151 3.46 4.86 22.93
CA PRO A 151 3.29 6.29 22.62
C PRO A 151 3.16 6.53 21.12
N THR A 152 2.25 7.43 20.75
CA THR A 152 1.87 7.66 19.34
C THR A 152 3.03 8.16 18.46
N ASP A 153 3.93 8.97 19.04
CA ASP A 153 5.09 9.55 18.36
C ASP A 153 6.18 8.55 17.96
N VAL A 154 6.17 7.35 18.55
CA VAL A 154 7.12 6.27 18.23
C VAL A 154 6.40 4.99 17.78
N MET A 155 5.08 5.05 17.63
CA MET A 155 4.26 3.86 17.37
C MET A 155 4.66 3.17 16.06
N THR A 156 4.80 3.91 14.98
CA THR A 156 5.08 3.35 13.66
C THR A 156 6.36 2.51 13.63
N PRO A 157 7.54 3.02 14.03
CA PRO A 157 8.75 2.21 14.04
C PRO A 157 8.71 1.07 15.07
N VAL A 158 8.01 1.22 16.19
CA VAL A 158 7.87 0.16 17.20
C VAL A 158 7.03 -1.00 16.67
N LEU A 159 5.93 -0.73 15.98
CA LEU A 159 5.12 -1.77 15.34
C LEU A 159 5.94 -2.54 14.29
N LEU A 160 6.70 -1.84 13.45
CA LEU A 160 7.57 -2.51 12.49
C LEU A 160 8.63 -3.38 13.17
N ALA A 161 9.28 -2.86 14.20
CA ALA A 161 10.27 -3.62 14.96
C ALA A 161 9.68 -4.89 15.57
N GLU A 162 8.45 -4.82 16.08
CA GLU A 162 7.77 -5.98 16.65
C GLU A 162 7.42 -7.03 15.60
N VAL A 163 6.92 -6.60 14.44
CA VAL A 163 6.68 -7.52 13.31
C VAL A 163 7.97 -8.18 12.85
N LEU A 164 9.06 -7.42 12.69
CA LEU A 164 10.38 -7.91 12.26
C LEU A 164 10.99 -8.96 13.20
N LYS A 165 10.67 -8.93 14.49
CA LYS A 165 11.12 -9.96 15.43
C LYS A 165 10.44 -11.31 15.21
N ASN A 166 9.25 -11.31 14.63
CA ASN A 166 8.34 -12.45 14.64
C ASN A 166 8.04 -13.03 13.25
N THR A 167 8.58 -12.44 12.16
CA THR A 167 8.40 -12.98 10.80
C THR A 167 9.68 -12.90 9.97
N GLN A 168 9.83 -13.87 9.05
CA GLN A 168 10.86 -13.89 8.01
C GLN A 168 10.27 -13.67 6.61
N LYS A 169 8.95 -13.45 6.54
CA LYS A 169 8.22 -13.20 5.29
C LYS A 169 8.44 -11.78 4.80
N THR A 170 7.94 -11.49 3.60
CA THR A 170 7.82 -10.11 3.11
C THR A 170 6.85 -9.33 4.00
N ILE A 171 7.08 -8.04 4.16
CA ILE A 171 6.26 -7.18 5.00
C ILE A 171 5.59 -6.13 4.11
N GLU A 172 4.31 -5.93 4.32
CA GLU A 172 3.54 -4.80 3.82
C GLU A 172 3.28 -3.85 4.98
N PHE A 173 3.72 -2.62 4.85
CA PHE A 173 3.73 -1.68 5.97
C PHE A 173 3.18 -0.31 5.57
N TYR A 174 2.71 0.45 6.54
CA TYR A 174 2.12 1.79 6.35
C TYR A 174 2.43 2.71 7.53
N LEU A 175 2.28 4.01 7.34
CA LEU A 175 2.35 4.97 8.43
C LEU A 175 1.08 4.91 9.28
N THR A 176 1.23 4.82 10.59
CA THR A 176 0.09 4.75 11.53
C THR A 176 -0.61 6.11 11.75
N GLY A 177 -0.05 7.19 11.22
CA GLY A 177 -0.69 8.51 11.19
C GLY A 177 -0.63 9.33 12.48
N GLY A 178 0.14 8.92 13.46
CA GLY A 178 0.21 9.61 14.76
C GLY A 178 1.45 10.45 14.99
N GLY A 179 2.50 10.25 14.21
CA GLY A 179 3.80 10.89 14.33
C GLY A 179 4.12 11.85 13.19
N ASP A 180 5.34 12.38 13.19
CA ASP A 180 5.93 13.07 12.06
C ASP A 180 6.31 12.05 10.96
N ALA A 181 5.63 12.13 9.80
CA ALA A 181 5.80 11.18 8.71
C ALA A 181 7.25 11.07 8.21
N SER A 182 7.99 12.18 8.20
CA SER A 182 9.39 12.18 7.76
C SER A 182 10.28 11.44 8.75
N ASN A 183 10.10 11.71 10.04
CA ASN A 183 10.83 11.03 11.12
C ASN A 183 10.48 9.54 11.18
N ASP A 184 9.19 9.20 11.02
CA ASP A 184 8.75 7.81 10.97
C ASP A 184 9.39 7.06 9.80
N MET A 185 9.41 7.66 8.60
CA MET A 185 10.05 7.07 7.43
C MET A 185 11.56 6.89 7.64
N ASP A 186 12.25 7.87 8.23
CA ASP A 186 13.68 7.73 8.54
C ASP A 186 13.95 6.58 9.51
N ASN A 187 13.13 6.42 10.55
CA ASN A 187 13.24 5.32 11.50
C ASN A 187 12.95 3.96 10.86
N ILE A 188 11.89 3.86 10.03
CA ILE A 188 11.55 2.65 9.27
C ILE A 188 12.72 2.26 8.35
N LEU A 189 13.23 3.19 7.56
CA LEU A 189 14.32 2.94 6.63
C LEU A 189 15.61 2.54 7.35
N ASN A 190 15.88 3.11 8.51
CA ASN A 190 17.02 2.72 9.34
C ASN A 190 16.87 1.29 9.88
N LEU A 191 15.69 0.90 10.37
CA LEU A 191 15.41 -0.49 10.75
C LEU A 191 15.60 -1.44 9.56
N CYS A 192 15.07 -1.09 8.39
CA CYS A 192 15.23 -1.89 7.18
C CYS A 192 16.70 -2.04 6.75
N LYS A 193 17.50 -0.97 6.87
CA LYS A 193 18.93 -1.00 6.57
C LYS A 193 19.70 -1.91 7.54
N ILE A 194 19.34 -1.90 8.83
CA ILE A 194 19.93 -2.77 9.84
C ILE A 194 19.66 -4.24 9.49
N ILE A 195 18.42 -4.60 9.19
CA ILE A 195 18.03 -5.97 8.82
C ILE A 195 18.70 -6.40 7.51
N SER A 196 18.78 -5.52 6.50
CA SER A 196 19.43 -5.83 5.22
C SER A 196 20.94 -5.78 5.27
N GLY A 197 21.54 -5.26 6.35
CA GLY A 197 22.97 -5.04 6.50
C GLY A 197 23.50 -3.76 5.82
N SER A 198 22.80 -3.21 4.83
CA SER A 198 23.12 -1.92 4.20
C SER A 198 21.99 -1.41 3.32
N GLU A 199 22.02 -0.12 2.99
CA GLU A 199 21.12 0.50 2.03
C GLU A 199 21.18 -0.15 0.63
N SER A 200 22.39 -0.45 0.16
CA SER A 200 22.58 -1.11 -1.13
C SER A 200 21.96 -2.51 -1.17
N GLN A 201 21.98 -3.25 -0.06
CA GLN A 201 21.32 -4.56 0.02
C GLN A 201 19.81 -4.42 0.08
N LEU A 202 19.28 -3.45 0.83
CA LEU A 202 17.86 -3.15 0.89
C LEU A 202 17.31 -2.83 -0.53
N LYS A 203 17.99 -1.95 -1.28
CA LYS A 203 17.62 -1.62 -2.66
C LYS A 203 17.64 -2.82 -3.61
N LYS A 204 18.59 -3.74 -3.43
CA LYS A 204 18.70 -4.96 -4.26
C LYS A 204 17.67 -6.02 -3.91
N LYS A 205 17.32 -6.13 -2.64
CA LYS A 205 16.44 -7.17 -2.10
C LYS A 205 15.45 -6.56 -1.10
N PRO A 206 14.51 -5.74 -1.58
CA PRO A 206 13.51 -5.16 -0.69
C PRO A 206 12.60 -6.25 -0.12
N PHE A 207 12.56 -6.33 1.21
CA PHE A 207 11.69 -7.25 1.95
C PHE A 207 10.42 -6.56 2.47
N LEU A 208 10.35 -5.24 2.34
CA LEU A 208 9.24 -4.40 2.73
C LEU A 208 8.65 -3.72 1.50
N MET A 209 7.32 -3.78 1.37
CA MET A 209 6.50 -2.93 0.50
C MET A 209 5.88 -1.85 1.36
N PHE A 210 5.77 -0.64 0.81
CA PHE A 210 5.08 0.42 1.50
C PHE A 210 3.67 0.61 0.93
N LEU A 211 2.67 0.59 1.81
CA LEU A 211 1.28 0.83 1.44
C LEU A 211 1.00 2.33 1.49
N ILE A 212 0.50 2.84 0.38
CA ILE A 212 0.03 4.21 0.22
C ILE A 212 -1.49 4.15 0.08
N ASP A 213 -2.18 4.82 0.98
CA ASP A 213 -3.65 4.86 1.04
C ASP A 213 -4.13 6.30 0.75
N PRO A 214 -4.40 6.63 -0.53
CA PRO A 214 -4.97 7.91 -0.86
C PRO A 214 -6.38 8.04 -0.28
N PHE A 215 -6.71 9.25 0.19
CA PHE A 215 -8.03 9.51 0.74
C PHE A 215 -9.01 9.83 -0.38
N SER A 216 -10.07 9.06 -0.45
CA SER A 216 -11.14 9.33 -1.40
C SER A 216 -12.05 10.48 -0.93
N PRO A 217 -12.45 11.43 -1.81
CA PRO A 217 -12.12 11.47 -3.24
C PRO A 217 -10.81 12.23 -3.56
N LEU A 218 -9.95 11.62 -4.34
CA LEU A 218 -8.86 12.27 -5.08
C LEU A 218 -7.91 13.11 -4.18
N TYR A 219 -7.50 12.60 -3.02
CA TYR A 219 -6.70 13.34 -2.06
C TYR A 219 -5.50 12.55 -1.54
N TYR A 220 -4.31 13.14 -1.66
CA TYR A 220 -3.06 12.64 -1.11
C TYR A 220 -2.53 13.60 -0.03
N PRO A 221 -2.68 13.28 1.26
CA PRO A 221 -2.09 14.06 2.35
C PRO A 221 -0.57 13.99 2.34
N ASP A 222 0.08 14.98 2.95
CA ASP A 222 1.54 15.08 2.97
C ASP A 222 2.24 13.83 3.51
N SER A 223 1.65 13.16 4.51
CA SER A 223 2.20 11.92 5.06
C SER A 223 2.29 10.79 4.03
N GLN A 224 1.26 10.62 3.18
CA GLN A 224 1.24 9.61 2.13
C GLN A 224 2.23 9.94 1.01
N ILE A 225 2.32 11.21 0.63
CA ILE A 225 3.32 11.67 -0.35
C ILE A 225 4.74 11.53 0.19
N THR A 226 4.98 11.85 1.46
CA THR A 226 6.28 11.64 2.10
C THR A 226 6.68 10.17 2.06
N ALA A 227 5.77 9.26 2.44
CA ALA A 227 6.01 7.84 2.38
C ALA A 227 6.29 7.35 0.94
N LEU A 228 5.51 7.82 -0.03
CA LEU A 228 5.69 7.49 -1.45
C LEU A 228 7.07 7.93 -1.95
N LEU A 229 7.42 9.21 -1.79
CA LEU A 229 8.69 9.75 -2.28
C LEU A 229 9.90 9.08 -1.63
N ARG A 230 9.86 8.88 -0.31
CA ARG A 230 10.95 8.20 0.42
C ARG A 230 11.10 6.73 0.01
N SER A 231 9.99 6.05 -0.25
CA SER A 231 10.01 4.66 -0.73
C SER A 231 10.62 4.57 -2.14
N VAL A 232 10.25 5.47 -3.04
CA VAL A 232 10.81 5.54 -4.40
C VAL A 232 12.31 5.85 -4.36
N GLU A 233 12.77 6.81 -3.54
CA GLU A 233 14.20 7.13 -3.37
C GLU A 233 15.01 5.90 -2.90
N MET A 234 14.39 5.05 -2.10
CA MET A 234 15.00 3.81 -1.59
C MET A 234 14.80 2.59 -2.49
N GLY A 235 14.05 2.72 -3.59
CA GLY A 235 13.74 1.60 -4.48
C GLY A 235 12.86 0.54 -3.83
N LEU A 236 12.03 0.92 -2.84
CA LEU A 236 11.06 0.03 -2.22
C LEU A 236 9.83 -0.11 -3.11
N PRO A 237 9.28 -1.31 -3.25
CA PRO A 237 7.99 -1.52 -3.90
C PRO A 237 6.86 -0.81 -3.14
N LEU A 238 5.86 -0.36 -3.90
CA LEU A 238 4.69 0.31 -3.38
C LEU A 238 3.43 -0.51 -3.64
N VAL A 239 2.50 -0.45 -2.72
CA VAL A 239 1.10 -0.87 -2.89
C VAL A 239 0.26 0.40 -2.77
N ILE A 240 -0.43 0.78 -3.83
CA ILE A 240 -1.37 1.91 -3.78
C ILE A 240 -2.77 1.34 -3.68
N MET A 241 -3.50 1.70 -2.62
CA MET A 241 -4.77 1.09 -2.28
C MET A 241 -5.85 2.17 -2.05
N PRO A 242 -6.53 2.64 -3.11
CA PRO A 242 -7.66 3.54 -2.95
C PRO A 242 -8.80 2.90 -2.16
N SER A 243 -9.38 3.65 -1.23
CA SER A 243 -10.45 3.17 -0.32
C SER A 243 -11.77 3.88 -0.57
N ALA A 244 -12.21 3.96 -1.84
CA ALA A 244 -13.44 4.63 -2.24
C ALA A 244 -14.69 3.91 -1.74
N ILE A 245 -15.58 4.62 -1.02
CA ILE A 245 -16.84 4.08 -0.48
C ILE A 245 -18.00 4.59 -1.33
N GLY A 246 -18.67 3.67 -2.03
CA GLY A 246 -19.80 3.99 -2.90
C GLY A 246 -20.94 4.69 -2.16
N GLY A 247 -21.36 5.86 -2.64
CA GLY A 247 -22.40 6.69 -2.03
C GLY A 247 -21.96 7.55 -0.85
N ALA A 248 -20.68 7.44 -0.42
CA ALA A 248 -20.08 8.29 0.62
C ALA A 248 -18.91 9.10 0.06
N THR A 249 -17.80 8.46 -0.25
CA THR A 249 -16.59 9.11 -0.79
C THR A 249 -16.36 8.84 -2.28
N ALA A 250 -17.30 8.12 -2.92
CA ALA A 250 -17.31 7.84 -4.35
C ALA A 250 -18.74 7.77 -4.89
N PRO A 251 -18.92 7.84 -6.23
CA PRO A 251 -20.22 7.62 -6.85
C PRO A 251 -20.85 6.28 -6.42
N ILE A 252 -22.19 6.23 -6.34
CA ILE A 252 -22.91 5.02 -5.92
C ILE A 252 -22.85 3.89 -6.98
N THR A 253 -22.60 4.23 -8.23
CA THR A 253 -22.50 3.24 -9.32
C THR A 253 -21.15 2.55 -9.31
N ILE A 254 -21.12 1.25 -9.58
CA ILE A 254 -19.86 0.47 -9.66
C ILE A 254 -18.92 1.08 -10.71
N ALA A 255 -19.42 1.45 -11.88
CA ALA A 255 -18.60 2.09 -12.91
C ALA A 255 -17.97 3.40 -12.43
N GLY A 256 -18.75 4.26 -11.77
CA GLY A 256 -18.24 5.52 -11.20
C GLY A 256 -17.19 5.31 -10.09
N MET A 257 -17.42 4.30 -9.21
CA MET A 257 -16.40 3.91 -8.22
C MET A 257 -15.10 3.45 -8.89
N LEU A 258 -15.21 2.60 -9.91
CA LEU A 258 -14.02 2.10 -10.62
C LEU A 258 -13.26 3.22 -11.32
N VAL A 259 -13.96 4.18 -11.95
CA VAL A 259 -13.34 5.35 -12.57
C VAL A 259 -12.58 6.17 -11.54
N GLN A 260 -13.19 6.48 -10.39
CA GLN A 260 -12.55 7.27 -9.35
C GLN A 260 -11.36 6.51 -8.73
N SER A 261 -11.55 5.24 -8.33
CA SER A 261 -10.47 4.44 -7.74
C SER A 261 -9.30 4.26 -8.70
N ASN A 262 -9.57 4.12 -10.00
CA ASN A 262 -8.51 4.03 -11.02
C ASN A 262 -7.79 5.36 -11.24
N ALA A 263 -8.46 6.50 -11.01
CA ALA A 263 -7.82 7.82 -11.04
C ALA A 263 -7.00 8.10 -9.77
N GLU A 264 -7.39 7.53 -8.62
CA GLU A 264 -6.67 7.63 -7.35
C GLU A 264 -5.44 6.72 -7.31
N PHE A 265 -5.47 5.60 -8.04
CA PHE A 265 -4.34 4.68 -8.21
C PHE A 265 -3.23 5.28 -9.10
#